data_b2eac7b65f8735afd6f010cc01977a84
#
_entry.id   b2eac7b65f8735afd6f010cc01977a84
#
_cell.length_a   1.000
_cell.length_b   1.000
_cell.length_c   1.000
_cell.angle_alpha   90.00
_cell.angle_beta   90.00
_cell.angle_gamma   90.00
#
_symmetry.space_group_name_H-M   'P 1'
#
loop_
_entity.id
_entity.type
_entity.pdbx_description
1 polymer ?
#
loop_
_entity_poly.entity_id
_entity_poly.type
_entity_poly.pdbx_seq_one_letter_code
_entity_poly.pdbx_strand_id
1 'polypeptide(L)'
;TLLDIHSQGPDAAQIQKIAASDFIQAADIRPEPGHSFVHLITTGAQEFYGPNNNADGFNEKAAEFEAPAYWRTGKPHTIQLREGLSGFHNTFMKYGSVYREHHNSKKGGRPQGDIVLEAYNPRMHRGELVVKLNNDKWASEIQKLASGDPVFWSMGCGVPYDICTVCLKQAATKRDYCDHIKYSKLEMTKEGRQI
;
A
#
# COMPACT_ATOMS: atom_id res chain seq x y z
N THR A 1 -4.72 -13.78 -1.55
CA THR A 1 -4.85 -15.18 -1.98
C THR A 1 -3.76 -16.01 -1.32
N LEU A 2 -4.11 -17.19 -0.79
CA LEU A 2 -3.15 -18.21 -0.36
C LEU A 2 -2.45 -18.76 -1.59
N LEU A 3 -1.13 -18.84 -1.54
CA LEU A 3 -0.33 -19.45 -2.59
C LEU A 3 -0.11 -20.92 -2.27
N ASP A 4 -0.45 -21.78 -3.21
CA ASP A 4 -0.09 -23.20 -3.15
C ASP A 4 1.36 -23.35 -3.60
N ILE A 5 2.25 -23.49 -2.62
CA ILE A 5 3.68 -23.63 -2.84
C ILE A 5 4.08 -25.03 -2.50
N HIS A 6 4.31 -25.83 -3.51
CA HIS A 6 4.77 -27.22 -3.37
C HIS A 6 6.29 -27.29 -3.18
N SER A 7 6.79 -28.50 -2.89
CA SER A 7 8.22 -28.77 -2.66
C SER A 7 9.16 -28.36 -3.82
N GLN A 8 8.61 -28.09 -4.99
CA GLN A 8 9.35 -27.66 -6.17
C GLN A 8 9.27 -26.14 -6.42
N GLY A 9 8.66 -25.38 -5.52
CA GLY A 9 8.40 -23.94 -5.68
C GLY A 9 7.00 -23.67 -6.24
N PRO A 10 6.58 -22.39 -6.27
CA PRO A 10 5.28 -22.00 -6.81
C PRO A 10 5.22 -22.28 -8.31
N ASP A 11 4.08 -22.75 -8.79
CA ASP A 11 3.82 -22.92 -10.21
C ASP A 11 3.95 -21.55 -10.93
N ALA A 12 4.68 -21.55 -12.06
CA ALA A 12 4.86 -20.36 -12.87
C ALA A 12 3.53 -19.70 -13.28
N ALA A 13 2.45 -20.48 -13.47
CA ALA A 13 1.12 -19.97 -13.75
C ALA A 13 0.48 -19.24 -12.56
N GLN A 14 0.78 -19.66 -11.32
CA GLN A 14 0.31 -18.98 -10.11
C GLN A 14 1.03 -17.64 -9.94
N ILE A 15 2.32 -17.61 -10.22
CA ILE A 15 3.12 -16.39 -10.15
C ILE A 15 2.71 -15.39 -11.22
N GLN A 16 2.40 -15.84 -12.43
CA GLN A 16 1.84 -14.97 -13.46
C GLN A 16 0.48 -14.36 -13.07
N LYS A 17 -0.31 -15.05 -12.23
CA LYS A 17 -1.54 -14.48 -11.66
C LYS A 17 -1.26 -13.47 -10.55
N ILE A 18 -0.17 -13.65 -9.80
CA ILE A 18 0.19 -12.76 -8.68
C ILE A 18 0.74 -11.45 -9.19
N ALA A 19 1.65 -11.54 -10.11
CA ALA A 19 2.22 -10.35 -10.73
C ALA A 19 2.15 -10.52 -12.24
N ALA A 20 1.26 -9.83 -12.85
CA ALA A 20 1.34 -9.59 -14.29
C ALA A 20 2.56 -8.71 -14.64
N SER A 21 3.60 -8.71 -13.81
CA SER A 21 4.86 -8.01 -14.04
C SER A 21 5.94 -9.05 -14.33
N ASP A 22 6.73 -8.77 -15.34
CA ASP A 22 7.89 -9.56 -15.76
C ASP A 22 9.01 -9.63 -14.69
N PHE A 23 8.74 -9.10 -13.48
CA PHE A 23 9.73 -8.87 -12.43
C PHE A 23 9.74 -9.92 -11.32
N ILE A 24 8.73 -10.78 -11.22
CA ILE A 24 8.73 -11.82 -10.20
C ILE A 24 9.28 -13.10 -10.78
N GLN A 25 10.49 -13.44 -10.34
CA GLN A 25 11.04 -14.75 -10.63
C GLN A 25 10.50 -15.75 -9.61
N ALA A 26 9.83 -16.79 -10.09
CA ALA A 26 9.32 -17.92 -9.31
C ALA A 26 10.37 -18.54 -8.38
N ALA A 27 11.64 -18.38 -8.74
CA ALA A 27 12.79 -18.92 -8.02
C ALA A 27 13.02 -18.30 -6.63
N ASP A 28 12.44 -17.14 -6.35
CA ASP A 28 12.77 -16.40 -5.12
C ASP A 28 11.88 -16.76 -3.93
N ILE A 29 10.75 -17.44 -4.16
CA ILE A 29 9.88 -17.91 -3.08
C ILE A 29 10.10 -19.41 -2.90
N ARG A 30 10.74 -19.79 -1.80
CA ARG A 30 10.99 -21.19 -1.45
C ARG A 30 9.98 -21.67 -0.41
N PRO A 31 9.41 -22.89 -0.57
CA PRO A 31 8.60 -23.51 0.46
C PRO A 31 9.37 -23.58 1.79
N GLU A 32 8.68 -23.26 2.88
CA GLU A 32 9.25 -23.37 4.22
C GLU A 32 8.26 -24.11 5.12
N PRO A 33 8.65 -25.25 5.75
CA PRO A 33 7.75 -25.98 6.62
C PRO A 33 7.19 -25.10 7.74
N GLY A 34 5.89 -25.25 8.02
CA GLY A 34 5.19 -24.46 9.04
C GLY A 34 4.88 -23.02 8.65
N HIS A 35 5.07 -22.65 7.38
CA HIS A 35 4.76 -21.33 6.86
C HIS A 35 3.85 -21.40 5.62
N SER A 36 2.98 -20.41 5.51
CA SER A 36 2.15 -20.15 4.33
C SER A 36 2.52 -18.83 3.69
N PHE A 37 2.37 -18.77 2.37
CA PHE A 37 2.63 -17.57 1.57
C PHE A 37 1.32 -17.00 1.08
N VAL A 38 1.11 -15.71 1.29
CA VAL A 38 -0.14 -15.03 0.95
C VAL A 38 0.15 -13.85 0.05
N HIS A 39 -0.52 -13.83 -1.10
CA HIS A 39 -0.51 -12.68 -2.01
C HIS A 39 -1.46 -11.59 -1.51
N LEU A 40 -0.96 -10.38 -1.40
CA LEU A 40 -1.69 -9.20 -0.97
C LEU A 40 -1.63 -8.10 -2.03
N ILE A 41 -2.72 -7.36 -2.16
CA ILE A 41 -2.76 -6.07 -2.84
C ILE A 41 -2.56 -5.01 -1.76
N THR A 42 -1.58 -4.13 -1.94
CA THR A 42 -1.26 -3.10 -0.94
C THR A 42 -2.11 -1.85 -1.13
N THR A 43 -1.98 -1.23 -2.28
CA THR A 43 -2.72 -0.03 -2.65
C THR A 43 -2.75 0.10 -4.16
N GLY A 44 -3.83 0.66 -4.70
CA GLY A 44 -3.95 1.03 -6.09
C GLY A 44 -3.56 2.49 -6.31
N ALA A 45 -3.13 2.81 -7.52
CA ALA A 45 -2.89 4.18 -7.92
C ALA A 45 -4.20 4.97 -7.93
N GLN A 46 -4.20 6.16 -7.32
CA GLN A 46 -5.42 6.96 -7.16
C GLN A 46 -6.03 7.39 -8.50
N GLU A 47 -5.24 7.51 -9.54
CA GLU A 47 -5.70 7.87 -10.89
C GLU A 47 -6.66 6.82 -11.47
N PHE A 48 -6.61 5.57 -10.97
CA PHE A 48 -7.40 4.44 -11.47
C PHE A 48 -8.43 3.94 -10.45
N TYR A 49 -8.11 4.01 -9.17
CA TYR A 49 -8.94 3.44 -8.09
C TYR A 49 -9.57 4.50 -7.19
N GLY A 50 -9.18 5.78 -7.34
CA GLY A 50 -9.54 6.81 -6.38
C GLY A 50 -8.82 6.66 -5.05
N PRO A 51 -9.13 7.51 -4.07
CA PRO A 51 -8.61 7.40 -2.71
C PRO A 51 -9.24 6.21 -1.97
N ASN A 52 -8.57 5.75 -0.94
CA ASN A 52 -9.08 4.70 -0.06
C ASN A 52 -10.19 5.23 0.89
N ASN A 53 -10.71 4.36 1.74
CA ASN A 53 -11.76 4.71 2.71
C ASN A 53 -11.36 5.77 3.75
N ASN A 54 -10.06 6.07 3.85
CA ASN A 54 -9.56 7.16 4.70
C ASN A 54 -9.37 8.47 3.92
N ALA A 55 -9.76 8.51 2.66
CA ALA A 55 -9.47 9.58 1.70
C ALA A 55 -7.96 9.80 1.44
N ASP A 56 -7.15 8.74 1.58
CA ASP A 56 -5.75 8.80 1.23
C ASP A 56 -5.57 8.28 -0.20
N GLY A 57 -4.96 9.09 -1.06
CA GLY A 57 -4.63 8.74 -2.43
C GLY A 57 -3.11 8.64 -2.64
N PHE A 58 -2.70 7.71 -3.48
CA PHE A 58 -1.31 7.50 -3.86
C PHE A 58 -1.19 7.63 -5.38
N ASN A 59 -0.48 8.65 -5.84
CA ASN A 59 -0.21 8.80 -7.26
C ASN A 59 0.64 7.65 -7.80
N GLU A 60 0.38 7.23 -9.04
CA GLU A 60 1.15 6.18 -9.67
C GLU A 60 2.61 6.58 -9.89
N LYS A 61 2.81 7.82 -10.34
CA LYS A 61 4.13 8.37 -10.70
C LYS A 61 4.45 9.59 -9.86
N ALA A 62 5.72 9.98 -9.87
CA ALA A 62 6.13 11.27 -9.37
C ALA A 62 5.34 12.38 -10.06
N ALA A 63 4.93 13.37 -9.30
CA ALA A 63 4.14 14.49 -9.79
C ALA A 63 4.67 15.80 -9.23
N GLU A 64 4.46 16.86 -10.00
CA GLU A 64 4.77 18.23 -9.61
C GLU A 64 3.48 19.05 -9.59
N PHE A 65 3.27 19.80 -8.52
CA PHE A 65 2.10 20.64 -8.33
C PHE A 65 2.53 22.07 -8.03
N GLU A 66 1.88 23.03 -8.68
CA GLU A 66 2.00 24.44 -8.32
C GLU A 66 0.99 24.76 -7.20
N ALA A 67 1.50 25.08 -6.03
CA ALA A 67 0.68 25.47 -4.90
C ALA A 67 0.33 26.97 -4.95
N PRO A 68 -0.92 27.35 -4.64
CA PRO A 68 -1.34 28.75 -4.61
C PRO A 68 -0.52 29.61 -3.66
N ALA A 69 -0.36 30.89 -4.02
CA ALA A 69 0.46 31.84 -3.28
C ALA A 69 0.01 32.10 -1.84
N TYR A 70 -1.28 31.94 -1.54
CA TYR A 70 -1.85 32.23 -0.22
C TYR A 70 -1.44 31.21 0.85
N TRP A 71 -0.80 30.12 0.44
CA TRP A 71 -0.48 29.08 1.37
C TRP A 71 0.93 29.20 1.96
N ARG A 72 1.06 29.29 3.28
CA ARG A 72 2.27 29.35 4.11
C ARG A 72 3.27 30.49 3.84
N THR A 73 3.61 30.80 2.60
CA THR A 73 4.67 31.74 2.26
C THR A 73 4.19 33.00 1.56
N GLY A 74 2.89 33.03 1.18
CA GLY A 74 2.34 34.11 0.36
C GLY A 74 2.89 34.16 -1.07
N LYS A 75 3.67 33.15 -1.48
CA LYS A 75 4.26 33.04 -2.82
C LYS A 75 3.91 31.70 -3.45
N PRO A 76 3.72 31.63 -4.77
CA PRO A 76 3.63 30.36 -5.48
C PRO A 76 4.88 29.52 -5.20
N HIS A 77 4.69 28.23 -5.02
CA HIS A 77 5.79 27.30 -4.85
C HIS A 77 5.42 25.95 -5.46
N THR A 78 6.41 25.21 -5.87
CA THR A 78 6.27 23.89 -6.44
C THR A 78 6.33 22.84 -5.34
N ILE A 79 5.38 21.90 -5.36
CA ILE A 79 5.37 20.72 -4.53
C ILE A 79 5.77 19.55 -5.42
N GLN A 80 6.87 18.90 -5.09
CA GLN A 80 7.33 17.71 -5.81
C GLN A 80 7.05 16.45 -5.01
N LEU A 81 6.27 15.56 -5.59
CA LEU A 81 6.22 14.15 -5.20
C LEU A 81 7.38 13.45 -5.92
N ARG A 82 8.46 13.19 -5.23
CA ARG A 82 9.67 12.61 -5.83
C ARG A 82 9.49 11.19 -6.33
N GLU A 83 8.59 10.44 -5.70
CA GLU A 83 8.28 9.07 -6.06
C GLU A 83 6.78 8.85 -6.00
N GLY A 84 6.23 8.19 -7.01
CA GLY A 84 4.88 7.68 -6.99
C GLY A 84 4.84 6.23 -6.49
N LEU A 85 3.66 5.63 -6.50
CA LEU A 85 3.43 4.24 -6.09
C LEU A 85 4.33 3.25 -6.83
N SER A 86 4.59 3.48 -8.11
CA SER A 86 5.48 2.67 -8.94
C SER A 86 6.95 2.68 -8.50
N GLY A 87 7.33 3.64 -7.66
CA GLY A 87 8.68 3.75 -7.10
C GLY A 87 8.74 3.34 -5.63
N PHE A 88 7.82 3.81 -4.79
CA PHE A 88 7.93 3.59 -3.34
C PHE A 88 7.54 2.16 -2.91
N HIS A 89 6.92 1.33 -3.78
CA HIS A 89 6.57 -0.05 -3.44
C HIS A 89 7.77 -0.84 -2.92
N ASN A 90 8.99 -0.57 -3.40
CA ASN A 90 10.23 -1.22 -2.98
C ASN A 90 10.63 -0.95 -1.52
N THR A 91 9.93 -0.05 -0.85
CA THR A 91 10.15 0.22 0.58
C THR A 91 9.51 -0.83 1.48
N PHE A 92 8.57 -1.63 0.98
CA PHE A 92 7.87 -2.65 1.76
C PHE A 92 8.82 -3.75 2.23
N MET A 93 9.62 -4.34 1.34
CA MET A 93 10.61 -5.35 1.75
C MET A 93 11.70 -4.77 2.65
N LYS A 94 12.11 -3.53 2.38
CA LYS A 94 13.20 -2.90 3.12
C LYS A 94 12.83 -2.50 4.54
N TYR A 95 11.59 -2.05 4.76
CA TYR A 95 11.16 -1.43 6.02
C TYR A 95 9.86 -2.01 6.57
N GLY A 96 9.13 -2.77 5.76
CA GLY A 96 7.83 -3.30 6.13
C GLY A 96 7.90 -4.57 6.95
N SER A 97 6.83 -4.84 7.66
CA SER A 97 6.60 -6.09 8.39
C SER A 97 5.11 -6.30 8.56
N VAL A 98 4.71 -7.54 8.78
CA VAL A 98 3.32 -7.91 9.01
C VAL A 98 3.01 -7.85 10.49
N TYR A 99 1.94 -7.15 10.86
CA TYR A 99 1.46 -7.01 12.24
C TYR A 99 -0.02 -7.38 12.33
N ARG A 100 -0.47 -7.76 13.53
CA ARG A 100 -1.90 -7.90 13.82
C ARG A 100 -2.48 -6.58 14.31
N GLU A 101 -3.71 -6.28 13.88
CA GLU A 101 -4.56 -5.20 14.41
C GLU A 101 -3.86 -3.83 14.49
N HIS A 102 -3.00 -3.51 13.54
CA HIS A 102 -2.17 -2.29 13.58
C HIS A 102 -1.32 -2.12 14.86
N HIS A 103 -1.05 -3.22 15.55
CA HIS A 103 -0.17 -3.20 16.72
C HIS A 103 1.29 -3.31 16.28
N ASN A 104 1.77 -2.26 15.64
CA ASN A 104 3.11 -2.16 15.08
C ASN A 104 4.18 -1.83 16.12
N SER A 105 5.44 -1.77 15.72
CA SER A 105 6.58 -1.49 16.59
C SER A 105 6.46 -0.17 17.38
N LYS A 106 5.83 0.87 16.83
CA LYS A 106 5.57 2.14 17.53
C LYS A 106 4.63 1.98 18.73
N LYS A 107 3.80 0.93 18.72
CA LYS A 107 2.89 0.56 19.80
C LYS A 107 3.41 -0.61 20.63
N GLY A 108 4.69 -0.98 20.49
CA GLY A 108 5.30 -2.11 21.18
C GLY A 108 4.99 -3.48 20.59
N GLY A 109 4.32 -3.53 19.43
CA GLY A 109 4.04 -4.77 18.73
C GLY A 109 5.29 -5.39 18.11
N ARG A 110 5.28 -6.72 18.01
CA ARG A 110 6.34 -7.47 17.32
C ARG A 110 5.84 -7.93 15.94
N PRO A 111 6.70 -7.94 14.92
CA PRO A 111 6.38 -8.54 13.64
C PRO A 111 5.91 -9.98 13.80
N GLN A 112 4.90 -10.38 13.04
CA GLN A 112 4.32 -11.71 13.04
C GLN A 112 4.34 -12.40 11.68
N GLY A 113 4.95 -11.76 10.71
CA GLY A 113 5.20 -12.28 9.37
C GLY A 113 6.18 -11.39 8.63
N ASP A 114 6.76 -11.92 7.58
CA ASP A 114 7.76 -11.26 6.75
C ASP A 114 7.20 -10.92 5.37
N ILE A 115 7.62 -9.81 4.80
CA ILE A 115 7.38 -9.50 3.40
C ILE A 115 8.53 -10.12 2.62
N VAL A 116 8.23 -11.08 1.75
CA VAL A 116 9.25 -11.85 1.02
C VAL A 116 9.34 -11.49 -0.45
N LEU A 117 8.35 -10.76 -0.94
CA LEU A 117 8.34 -10.26 -2.31
C LEU A 117 7.49 -9.01 -2.39
N GLU A 118 7.94 -8.07 -3.19
CA GLU A 118 7.21 -6.86 -3.55
C GLU A 118 7.26 -6.63 -5.05
N ALA A 119 6.18 -6.12 -5.62
CA ALA A 119 6.12 -5.74 -7.02
C ALA A 119 5.14 -4.60 -7.25
N TYR A 120 5.41 -3.81 -8.27
CA TYR A 120 4.42 -2.94 -8.86
C TYR A 120 3.84 -3.60 -10.12
N ASN A 121 2.51 -3.72 -10.16
CA ASN A 121 1.81 -4.27 -11.30
C ASN A 121 1.34 -3.13 -12.24
N PRO A 122 2.06 -2.85 -13.35
CA PRO A 122 1.73 -1.72 -14.22
C PRO A 122 0.46 -1.92 -15.04
N ARG A 123 -0.01 -3.17 -15.20
CA ARG A 123 -1.27 -3.46 -15.90
C ARG A 123 -2.49 -3.24 -15.02
N MET A 124 -2.30 -3.44 -13.71
CA MET A 124 -3.34 -3.26 -12.71
C MET A 124 -3.14 -2.00 -11.88
N HIS A 125 -2.15 -1.18 -12.19
CA HIS A 125 -1.86 0.10 -11.53
C HIS A 125 -1.86 0.01 -9.99
N ARG A 126 -1.20 -1.02 -9.45
CA ARG A 126 -1.22 -1.31 -8.01
C ARG A 126 0.05 -1.96 -7.50
N GLY A 127 0.34 -1.78 -6.21
CA GLY A 127 1.39 -2.51 -5.51
C GLY A 127 0.89 -3.89 -5.06
N GLU A 128 1.74 -4.89 -5.16
CA GLU A 128 1.47 -6.27 -4.76
C GLU A 128 2.61 -6.79 -3.87
N LEU A 129 2.26 -7.60 -2.88
CA LEU A 129 3.21 -8.23 -1.96
C LEU A 129 2.96 -9.72 -1.86
N VAL A 130 4.01 -10.47 -1.56
CA VAL A 130 3.88 -11.79 -0.97
C VAL A 130 4.41 -11.73 0.45
N VAL A 131 3.61 -12.21 1.39
CA VAL A 131 3.97 -12.29 2.81
C VAL A 131 4.08 -13.74 3.25
N LYS A 132 5.09 -14.02 4.08
CA LYS A 132 5.29 -15.32 4.73
C LYS A 132 4.71 -15.27 6.13
N LEU A 133 3.80 -16.18 6.44
CA LEU A 133 3.07 -16.25 7.69
C LEU A 133 3.33 -17.59 8.37
N ASN A 134 3.60 -17.57 9.66
CA ASN A 134 3.70 -18.80 10.47
C ASN A 134 2.32 -19.42 10.64
N ASN A 135 2.17 -20.71 10.32
CA ASN A 135 0.86 -21.39 10.27
C ASN A 135 0.17 -21.45 11.63
N ASP A 136 0.91 -21.62 12.72
CA ASP A 136 0.31 -21.69 14.06
C ASP A 136 -0.21 -20.32 14.49
N LYS A 137 0.54 -19.27 14.24
CA LYS A 137 0.16 -17.90 14.62
C LYS A 137 -0.99 -17.35 13.79
N TRP A 138 -1.11 -17.77 12.54
CA TRP A 138 -2.08 -17.26 11.57
C TRP A 138 -3.09 -18.31 11.12
N ALA A 139 -3.29 -19.38 11.93
CA ALA A 139 -4.13 -20.53 11.57
C ALA A 139 -5.54 -20.12 11.13
N SER A 140 -6.18 -19.20 11.85
CA SER A 140 -7.54 -18.72 11.52
C SER A 140 -7.61 -18.03 10.16
N GLU A 141 -6.67 -17.11 9.90
CA GLU A 141 -6.63 -16.35 8.65
C GLU A 141 -6.26 -17.23 7.46
N ILE A 142 -5.33 -18.15 7.65
CA ILE A 142 -4.93 -19.13 6.64
C ILE A 142 -6.10 -20.06 6.30
N GLN A 143 -6.84 -20.55 7.30
CA GLN A 143 -8.02 -21.39 7.09
C GLN A 143 -9.10 -20.64 6.29
N LYS A 144 -9.40 -19.38 6.63
CA LYS A 144 -10.32 -18.53 5.87
C LYS A 144 -9.89 -18.38 4.41
N LEU A 145 -8.61 -18.07 4.19
CA LEU A 145 -8.08 -17.94 2.83
C LEU A 145 -8.17 -19.25 2.05
N ALA A 146 -7.93 -20.39 2.68
CA ALA A 146 -8.05 -21.71 2.08
C ALA A 146 -9.50 -22.05 1.72
N SER A 147 -10.48 -21.61 2.53
CA SER A 147 -11.91 -21.76 2.25
C SER A 147 -12.43 -20.79 1.20
N GLY A 148 -11.62 -19.82 0.75
CA GLY A 148 -12.06 -18.75 -0.14
C GLY A 148 -12.72 -17.57 0.56
N ASP A 149 -12.73 -17.55 1.89
CA ASP A 149 -13.27 -16.43 2.66
C ASP A 149 -12.34 -15.23 2.62
N PRO A 150 -12.88 -14.01 2.61
CA PRO A 150 -12.06 -12.80 2.57
C PRO A 150 -11.33 -12.59 3.90
N VAL A 151 -10.06 -12.25 3.80
CA VAL A 151 -9.26 -11.73 4.91
C VAL A 151 -8.82 -10.31 4.55
N PHE A 152 -9.18 -9.36 5.40
CA PHE A 152 -8.89 -7.95 5.15
C PHE A 152 -7.53 -7.57 5.70
N TRP A 153 -6.77 -6.87 4.89
CA TRP A 153 -5.45 -6.35 5.23
C TRP A 153 -5.47 -4.84 5.18
N SER A 154 -4.72 -4.22 6.06
CA SER A 154 -4.59 -2.76 6.08
C SER A 154 -3.12 -2.37 6.10
N MET A 155 -2.77 -1.43 5.24
CA MET A 155 -1.44 -0.87 5.19
C MET A 155 -1.32 0.27 6.20
N GLY A 156 -0.21 0.31 6.94
CA GLY A 156 0.22 1.47 7.70
C GLY A 156 1.55 1.95 7.15
N CYS A 157 1.62 3.19 6.71
CA CYS A 157 2.85 3.81 6.25
C CYS A 157 3.13 5.12 6.98
N GLY A 158 4.38 5.52 7.01
CA GLY A 158 4.79 6.86 7.42
C GLY A 158 5.02 7.71 6.18
N VAL A 159 4.32 8.83 6.09
CA VAL A 159 4.55 9.82 5.05
C VAL A 159 5.07 11.11 5.67
N PRO A 160 5.94 11.87 5.00
CA PRO A 160 6.47 13.12 5.54
C PRO A 160 5.39 14.20 5.67
N TYR A 161 4.39 14.17 4.81
CA TYR A 161 3.25 15.09 4.78
C TYR A 161 2.14 14.55 3.89
N ASP A 162 0.92 15.03 4.14
CA ASP A 162 -0.23 14.89 3.25
C ASP A 162 -0.40 16.16 2.41
N ILE A 163 -0.98 16.05 1.23
CA ILE A 163 -1.32 17.19 0.35
C ILE A 163 -2.81 17.20 0.12
N CYS A 164 -3.45 18.33 0.44
CA CYS A 164 -4.86 18.53 0.12
C CYS A 164 -5.06 18.65 -1.40
N THR A 165 -5.95 17.85 -1.97
CA THR A 165 -6.26 17.88 -3.42
C THR A 165 -6.93 19.16 -3.90
N VAL A 166 -7.55 19.93 -2.98
CA VAL A 166 -8.27 21.17 -3.30
C VAL A 166 -7.35 22.40 -3.25
N CYS A 167 -6.69 22.62 -2.10
CA CYS A 167 -5.88 23.83 -1.89
C CYS A 167 -4.38 23.58 -1.93
N LEU A 168 -3.95 22.34 -2.19
CA LEU A 168 -2.56 21.89 -2.26
C LEU A 168 -1.76 22.17 -0.98
N LYS A 169 -2.44 22.37 0.16
CA LYS A 169 -1.80 22.53 1.45
C LYS A 169 -1.06 21.26 1.84
N GLN A 170 0.22 21.38 2.14
CA GLN A 170 1.00 20.34 2.81
C GLN A 170 0.73 20.36 4.31
N ALA A 171 0.55 19.18 4.89
CA ALA A 171 0.33 18.99 6.31
C ALA A 171 1.20 17.85 6.82
N ALA A 172 2.18 18.15 7.66
CA ALA A 172 3.03 17.14 8.28
C ALA A 172 2.34 16.45 9.47
N THR A 173 1.33 17.07 10.04
CA THR A 173 0.54 16.53 11.15
C THR A 173 -0.95 16.86 10.97
N LYS A 174 -1.81 16.14 11.68
CA LYS A 174 -3.26 16.42 11.70
C LYS A 174 -3.60 17.86 12.12
N ARG A 175 -2.75 18.50 12.91
CA ARG A 175 -2.95 19.91 13.35
C ARG A 175 -2.82 20.89 12.18
N ASP A 176 -2.02 20.53 11.19
CA ASP A 176 -1.73 21.36 10.02
C ASP A 176 -2.80 21.22 8.92
N TYR A 177 -3.74 20.28 9.06
CA TYR A 177 -4.80 20.06 8.07
C TYR A 177 -5.58 21.33 7.80
N CYS A 178 -5.88 21.59 6.52
CA CYS A 178 -6.81 22.64 6.11
C CYS A 178 -8.26 22.23 6.41
N ASP A 179 -9.16 23.16 6.27
CA ASP A 179 -10.58 22.92 6.51
C ASP A 179 -11.16 21.89 5.54
N HIS A 180 -10.67 21.81 4.30
CA HIS A 180 -11.07 20.77 3.35
C HIS A 180 -10.81 19.37 3.93
N ILE A 181 -9.59 19.09 4.41
CA ILE A 181 -9.27 17.78 4.98
C ILE A 181 -9.99 17.56 6.32
N LYS A 182 -10.16 18.61 7.16
CA LYS A 182 -10.80 18.46 8.48
C LYS A 182 -12.28 18.15 8.42
N TYR A 183 -13.01 18.76 7.47
CA TYR A 183 -14.45 18.78 7.48
C TYR A 183 -15.10 18.16 6.24
N SER A 184 -14.36 17.98 5.16
CA SER A 184 -14.90 17.57 3.86
C SER A 184 -14.18 16.37 3.23
N LYS A 185 -13.51 15.56 4.04
CA LYS A 185 -12.90 14.31 3.55
C LYS A 185 -13.95 13.42 2.89
N LEU A 186 -13.61 12.87 1.72
CA LEU A 186 -14.47 12.03 0.88
C LEU A 186 -15.64 12.77 0.20
N GLU A 187 -15.81 14.06 0.41
CA GLU A 187 -16.75 14.85 -0.35
C GLU A 187 -16.21 15.16 -1.75
N MET A 188 -17.12 15.39 -2.68
CA MET A 188 -16.78 15.81 -4.03
C MET A 188 -16.86 17.34 -4.13
N THR A 189 -15.83 17.96 -4.70
CA THR A 189 -15.90 19.38 -5.05
C THR A 189 -16.87 19.59 -6.22
N LYS A 190 -17.28 20.84 -6.47
CA LYS A 190 -18.13 21.19 -7.63
C LYS A 190 -17.45 20.83 -8.97
N GLU A 191 -16.12 20.82 -8.99
CA GLU A 191 -15.30 20.45 -10.15
C GLU A 191 -15.07 18.93 -10.25
N GLY A 192 -15.71 18.13 -9.41
CA GLY A 192 -15.61 16.67 -9.44
C GLY A 192 -14.31 16.08 -8.87
N ARG A 193 -13.57 16.86 -8.04
CA ARG A 193 -12.40 16.35 -7.32
C ARG A 193 -12.81 15.83 -5.95
N GLN A 194 -12.33 14.68 -5.56
CA GLN A 194 -12.52 14.13 -4.22
C GLN A 194 -11.53 14.75 -3.23
N ILE A 195 -12.05 15.14 -2.07
CA ILE A 195 -11.30 15.78 -0.96
C ILE A 195 -10.77 14.72 0.00
#